data_80219fcf6c33c9dc6e5a470a6004745b
#
_entry.id   80219fcf6c33c9dc6e5a470a6004745b
#
_cell.length_a   1.000
_cell.length_b   1.000
_cell.length_c   1.000
_cell.angle_alpha   90.00
_cell.angle_beta   90.00
_cell.angle_gamma   90.00
#
_symmetry.space_group_name_H-M   'P 1'
#
loop_
_entity.id
_entity.type
_entity.pdbx_description
1 polymer ?
#
loop_
_entity_poly.entity_id
_entity_poly.type
_entity_poly.pdbx_seq_one_letter_code
_entity_poly.pdbx_strand_id
1 'polypeptide(L)'
;MGIFKKFLILSSAFSLILSPSAMASKRLSGAGASFPSKIYTRWFFDLAKSGGPRVNYQAVGSGSGRKAFIDETVNFGASDDPMKEADIKKVKRGLVQIPMVGGTIAFGYNYDCDLKLTQEQAVRVAMGMVKNWKELGCKSGKLTWAHRSDGSGTTKAFTNSMEAFSKTWNLGTGKSVKWPSGV
;
A
#
# COMPACT_ATOMS: atom_id res chain seq x y z
N MET A 1 -20.97 75.05 -18.22
CA MET A 1 -20.60 74.28 -17.03
C MET A 1 -21.28 72.92 -17.10
N GLY A 2 -20.90 72.03 -18.01
CA GLY A 2 -21.67 70.78 -18.26
C GLY A 2 -20.98 69.67 -19.05
N ILE A 3 -19.66 69.74 -19.32
CA ILE A 3 -18.98 68.76 -20.19
C ILE A 3 -17.97 67.89 -19.40
N PHE A 4 -17.60 68.27 -18.17
CA PHE A 4 -16.59 67.56 -17.39
C PHE A 4 -17.10 66.39 -16.53
N LYS A 5 -18.42 66.14 -16.43
CA LYS A 5 -18.99 65.07 -15.59
C LYS A 5 -19.29 63.77 -16.30
N LYS A 6 -19.07 63.61 -17.61
CA LYS A 6 -19.36 62.37 -18.35
C LYS A 6 -18.15 61.50 -18.65
N PHE A 7 -16.93 61.95 -18.33
CA PHE A 7 -15.71 61.15 -18.63
C PHE A 7 -15.19 60.29 -17.46
N LEU A 8 -15.78 60.38 -16.27
CA LEU A 8 -15.27 59.71 -15.09
C LEU A 8 -15.94 58.37 -14.80
N ILE A 9 -16.92 57.92 -15.55
CA ILE A 9 -17.69 56.69 -15.30
C ILE A 9 -17.27 55.53 -16.21
N LEU A 10 -16.46 55.78 -17.26
CA LEU A 10 -16.09 54.75 -18.22
C LEU A 10 -14.75 54.07 -17.91
N SER A 11 -14.02 54.51 -16.87
CA SER A 11 -12.69 53.93 -16.51
C SER A 11 -12.72 52.85 -15.44
N SER A 12 -13.85 52.59 -14.80
CA SER A 12 -13.93 51.59 -13.70
C SER A 12 -14.46 50.22 -14.11
N ALA A 13 -14.88 50.03 -15.37
CA ALA A 13 -15.47 48.76 -15.85
C ALA A 13 -14.46 47.81 -16.50
N PHE A 14 -13.16 48.18 -16.65
CA PHE A 14 -12.20 47.37 -17.39
C PHE A 14 -11.18 46.61 -16.51
N SER A 15 -11.26 46.70 -15.19
CA SER A 15 -10.29 46.10 -14.26
C SER A 15 -10.72 44.75 -13.68
N LEU A 16 -11.76 44.12 -14.17
CA LEU A 16 -12.37 42.91 -13.57
C LEU A 16 -12.12 41.58 -14.34
N ILE A 17 -11.26 41.55 -15.37
CA ILE A 17 -11.13 40.36 -16.23
C ILE A 17 -9.73 39.74 -16.20
N LEU A 18 -8.87 40.05 -15.24
CA LEU A 18 -7.62 39.30 -15.02
C LEU A 18 -7.60 38.68 -13.63
N SER A 19 -8.62 37.91 -13.27
CA SER A 19 -8.44 36.91 -12.26
C SER A 19 -7.61 35.80 -12.89
N PRO A 20 -6.37 35.53 -12.43
CA PRO A 20 -5.65 34.35 -12.87
C PRO A 20 -6.56 33.17 -12.49
N SER A 21 -7.00 32.41 -13.49
CA SER A 21 -7.69 31.14 -13.26
C SER A 21 -6.74 30.33 -12.38
N ALA A 22 -7.00 30.26 -11.08
CA ALA A 22 -6.31 29.39 -10.18
C ALA A 22 -6.55 27.98 -10.74
N MET A 23 -5.58 27.45 -11.50
CA MET A 23 -5.63 26.09 -11.96
C MET A 23 -5.71 25.22 -10.70
N ALA A 24 -6.93 24.79 -10.39
CA ALA A 24 -7.16 23.91 -9.25
C ALA A 24 -6.23 22.71 -9.41
N SER A 25 -5.20 22.63 -8.58
CA SER A 25 -4.24 21.54 -8.61
C SER A 25 -5.02 20.22 -8.60
N LYS A 26 -4.92 19.45 -9.70
CA LYS A 26 -5.62 18.18 -9.83
C LYS A 26 -5.25 17.29 -8.65
N ARG A 27 -6.25 16.89 -7.88
CA ARG A 27 -6.05 15.98 -6.73
C ARG A 27 -6.34 14.58 -7.18
N LEU A 28 -5.46 13.65 -6.80
CA LEU A 28 -5.62 12.22 -7.02
C LEU A 28 -5.66 11.50 -5.67
N SER A 29 -6.49 10.49 -5.58
CA SER A 29 -6.58 9.60 -4.43
C SER A 29 -6.15 8.19 -4.81
N GLY A 30 -5.38 7.56 -3.93
CA GLY A 30 -4.98 6.18 -4.06
C GLY A 30 -5.09 5.44 -2.73
N ALA A 31 -5.25 4.14 -2.79
CA ALA A 31 -5.26 3.30 -1.61
C ALA A 31 -4.65 1.92 -1.90
N GLY A 32 -4.09 1.27 -0.89
CA GLY A 32 -3.64 -0.10 -1.07
C GLY A 32 -2.44 -0.52 -0.24
N ALA A 33 -1.56 -1.27 -0.86
CA ALA A 33 -0.42 -1.89 -0.24
C ALA A 33 0.38 -0.93 0.65
N SER A 34 0.72 -1.36 1.85
CA SER A 34 1.59 -0.59 2.75
C SER A 34 3.06 -0.70 2.39
N PHE A 35 3.46 -1.74 1.66
CA PHE A 35 4.84 -1.96 1.22
C PHE A 35 5.45 -0.75 0.50
N PRO A 36 4.83 -0.18 -0.55
CA PRO A 36 5.41 0.95 -1.28
C PRO A 36 5.13 2.31 -0.63
N SER A 37 4.39 2.39 0.48
CA SER A 37 3.83 3.66 0.99
C SER A 37 4.90 4.73 1.27
N LYS A 38 6.05 4.34 1.81
CA LYS A 38 7.13 5.30 2.13
C LYS A 38 7.73 5.93 0.88
N ILE A 39 8.02 5.11 -0.15
CA ILE A 39 8.55 5.64 -1.40
C ILE A 39 7.50 6.43 -2.17
N TYR A 40 6.23 6.01 -2.14
CA TYR A 40 5.12 6.74 -2.75
C TYR A 40 4.94 8.12 -2.09
N THR A 41 5.00 8.22 -0.77
CA THR A 41 4.94 9.51 -0.07
C THR A 41 6.02 10.46 -0.57
N ARG A 42 7.24 9.96 -0.77
CA ARG A 42 8.35 10.76 -1.29
C ARG A 42 8.11 11.18 -2.74
N TRP A 43 7.74 10.26 -3.61
CA TRP A 43 7.49 10.56 -5.02
C TRP A 43 6.32 11.54 -5.21
N PHE A 44 5.24 11.38 -4.46
CA PHE A 44 4.08 12.27 -4.54
C PHE A 44 4.38 13.67 -4.01
N PHE A 45 5.24 13.77 -3.00
CA PHE A 45 5.75 15.06 -2.54
C PHE A 45 6.59 15.76 -3.61
N ASP A 46 7.52 15.05 -4.21
CA ASP A 46 8.40 15.60 -5.26
C ASP A 46 7.58 15.96 -6.51
N LEU A 47 6.61 15.15 -6.89
CA LEU A 47 5.67 15.42 -7.98
C LEU A 47 4.88 16.72 -7.72
N ALA A 48 4.36 16.90 -6.53
CA ALA A 48 3.64 18.13 -6.19
C ALA A 48 4.55 19.37 -6.21
N LYS A 49 5.81 19.23 -5.78
CA LYS A 49 6.82 20.31 -5.85
C LYS A 49 7.18 20.71 -7.29
N SER A 50 7.15 19.79 -8.23
CA SER A 50 7.39 20.05 -9.65
C SER A 50 6.17 20.59 -10.40
N GLY A 51 5.10 20.96 -9.70
CA GLY A 51 3.87 21.50 -10.31
C GLY A 51 2.87 20.43 -10.77
N GLY A 52 3.15 19.15 -10.49
CA GLY A 52 2.24 18.04 -10.79
C GLY A 52 1.05 17.94 -9.82
N PRO A 53 0.16 16.96 -10.02
CA PRO A 53 -0.99 16.77 -9.18
C PRO A 53 -0.62 16.43 -7.73
N ARG A 54 -1.44 16.85 -6.78
CA ARG A 54 -1.34 16.41 -5.40
C ARG A 54 -1.98 15.04 -5.25
N VAL A 55 -1.24 14.08 -4.72
CA VAL A 55 -1.69 12.71 -4.52
C VAL A 55 -1.86 12.41 -3.04
N ASN A 56 -3.04 11.94 -2.66
CA ASN A 56 -3.30 11.39 -1.33
C ASN A 56 -3.31 9.86 -1.43
N TYR A 57 -2.43 9.19 -0.68
CA TYR A 57 -2.34 7.74 -0.67
C TYR A 57 -2.61 7.16 0.73
N GLN A 58 -3.51 6.19 0.80
CA GLN A 58 -3.88 5.50 2.04
C GLN A 58 -3.30 4.07 2.04
N ALA A 59 -2.37 3.81 2.96
CA ALA A 59 -1.72 2.52 3.14
C ALA A 59 -2.60 1.58 3.99
N VAL A 60 -3.66 1.03 3.40
CA VAL A 60 -4.70 0.21 4.06
C VAL A 60 -4.62 -1.28 3.73
N GLY A 61 -3.52 -1.70 3.10
CA GLY A 61 -3.30 -3.07 2.63
C GLY A 61 -3.86 -3.34 1.24
N SER A 62 -3.24 -4.31 0.54
CA SER A 62 -3.56 -4.65 -0.86
C SER A 62 -5.01 -5.08 -1.05
N GLY A 63 -5.61 -5.76 -0.06
CA GLY A 63 -7.01 -6.19 -0.13
C GLY A 63 -7.98 -5.01 -0.18
N SER A 64 -7.86 -4.10 0.78
CA SER A 64 -8.71 -2.89 0.86
C SER A 64 -8.49 -1.95 -0.31
N GLY A 65 -7.22 -1.77 -0.76
CA GLY A 65 -6.92 -0.95 -1.94
C GLY A 65 -7.53 -1.49 -3.22
N ARG A 66 -7.50 -2.81 -3.42
CA ARG A 66 -8.15 -3.46 -4.56
C ARG A 66 -9.66 -3.25 -4.53
N LYS A 67 -10.28 -3.42 -3.35
CA LYS A 67 -11.71 -3.16 -3.18
C LYS A 67 -12.06 -1.70 -3.50
N ALA A 68 -11.34 -0.74 -2.93
CA ALA A 68 -11.55 0.68 -3.17
C ALA A 68 -11.42 1.06 -4.66
N PHE A 69 -10.51 0.39 -5.40
CA PHE A 69 -10.34 0.61 -6.84
C PHE A 69 -11.51 0.03 -7.66
N ILE A 70 -12.00 -1.16 -7.30
CA ILE A 70 -13.17 -1.80 -7.93
C ILE A 70 -14.43 -0.95 -7.67
N ASP A 71 -14.61 -0.48 -6.44
CA ASP A 71 -15.74 0.36 -6.01
C ASP A 71 -15.63 1.82 -6.51
N GLU A 72 -14.59 2.15 -7.28
CA GLU A 72 -14.33 3.46 -7.86
C GLU A 72 -14.20 4.62 -6.84
N THR A 73 -13.90 4.31 -5.58
CA THR A 73 -13.73 5.31 -4.49
C THR A 73 -12.35 5.98 -4.51
N VAL A 74 -11.40 5.43 -5.29
CA VAL A 74 -10.07 5.99 -5.49
C VAL A 74 -9.70 6.01 -6.99
N ASN A 75 -8.77 6.89 -7.37
CA ASN A 75 -8.30 6.98 -8.75
C ASN A 75 -7.37 5.81 -9.13
N PHE A 76 -6.57 5.31 -8.17
CA PHE A 76 -5.69 4.16 -8.38
C PHE A 76 -5.62 3.29 -7.12
N GLY A 77 -5.35 2.01 -7.32
CA GLY A 77 -5.07 1.05 -6.27
C GLY A 77 -3.61 0.58 -6.32
N ALA A 78 -3.02 0.23 -5.18
CA ALA A 78 -1.72 -0.44 -5.14
C ALA A 78 -1.85 -1.82 -4.48
N SER A 79 -1.14 -2.81 -5.03
CA SER A 79 -1.15 -4.17 -4.53
C SER A 79 0.21 -4.83 -4.75
N ASP A 80 0.69 -5.61 -3.76
CA ASP A 80 1.89 -6.43 -3.88
C ASP A 80 1.63 -7.73 -4.67
N ASP A 81 0.39 -7.93 -5.11
CA ASP A 81 -0.09 -9.13 -5.80
C ASP A 81 -1.03 -8.70 -6.94
N PRO A 82 -0.86 -9.19 -8.17
CA PRO A 82 -1.70 -8.79 -9.28
C PRO A 82 -3.17 -9.16 -9.05
N MET A 83 -4.07 -8.44 -9.70
CA MET A 83 -5.49 -8.77 -9.69
C MET A 83 -5.75 -10.05 -10.47
N LYS A 84 -6.61 -10.90 -9.92
CA LYS A 84 -7.09 -12.10 -10.60
C LYS A 84 -8.15 -11.73 -11.64
N GLU A 85 -8.29 -12.53 -12.67
CA GLU A 85 -9.28 -12.34 -13.74
C GLU A 85 -10.71 -12.08 -13.23
N ALA A 86 -11.11 -12.81 -12.16
CA ALA A 86 -12.42 -12.64 -11.56
C ALA A 86 -12.65 -11.24 -10.94
N ASP A 87 -11.58 -10.58 -10.50
CA ASP A 87 -11.65 -9.22 -9.96
C ASP A 87 -11.48 -8.17 -11.06
N ILE A 88 -10.66 -8.46 -12.09
CA ILE A 88 -10.52 -7.60 -13.27
C ILE A 88 -11.87 -7.37 -13.95
N LYS A 89 -12.67 -8.44 -14.10
CA LYS A 89 -14.02 -8.38 -14.69
C LYS A 89 -15.00 -7.48 -13.92
N LYS A 90 -14.72 -7.16 -12.64
CA LYS A 90 -15.54 -6.25 -11.83
C LYS A 90 -15.20 -4.78 -12.06
N VAL A 91 -14.06 -4.48 -12.69
CA VAL A 91 -13.59 -3.10 -12.88
C VAL A 91 -14.25 -2.50 -14.13
N LYS A 92 -15.30 -1.70 -13.92
CA LYS A 92 -16.12 -1.14 -15.03
C LYS A 92 -15.33 -0.17 -15.92
N ARG A 93 -14.41 0.61 -15.36
CA ARG A 93 -13.62 1.63 -16.06
C ARG A 93 -12.35 1.10 -16.74
N GLY A 94 -12.17 -0.23 -16.76
CA GLY A 94 -10.94 -0.84 -17.26
C GLY A 94 -9.80 -0.81 -16.24
N LEU A 95 -8.75 -1.57 -16.52
CA LEU A 95 -7.60 -1.75 -15.65
C LEU A 95 -6.31 -1.84 -16.45
N VAL A 96 -5.30 -1.10 -16.01
CA VAL A 96 -3.90 -1.32 -16.38
C VAL A 96 -3.12 -1.59 -15.11
N GLN A 97 -2.33 -2.66 -15.08
CA GLN A 97 -1.45 -3.00 -13.96
C GLN A 97 0.00 -2.71 -14.33
N ILE A 98 0.67 -1.88 -13.54
CA ILE A 98 2.03 -1.41 -13.81
C ILE A 98 2.92 -1.82 -12.64
N PRO A 99 3.99 -2.62 -12.85
CA PRO A 99 5.00 -2.87 -11.82
C PRO A 99 5.73 -1.56 -11.49
N MET A 100 5.73 -1.17 -10.21
CA MET A 100 6.31 0.10 -9.76
C MET A 100 7.53 -0.07 -8.86
N VAL A 101 7.46 -1.01 -7.91
CA VAL A 101 8.48 -1.19 -6.87
C VAL A 101 8.64 -2.68 -6.58
N GLY A 102 9.87 -3.13 -6.44
CA GLY A 102 10.22 -4.47 -5.97
C GLY A 102 10.94 -4.43 -4.63
N GLY A 103 10.90 -5.53 -3.88
CA GLY A 103 11.61 -5.69 -2.63
C GLY A 103 11.54 -7.11 -2.11
N THR A 104 12.24 -7.37 -1.01
CA THR A 104 12.30 -8.68 -0.36
C THR A 104 11.42 -8.71 0.89
N ILE A 105 10.97 -9.91 1.25
CA ILE A 105 10.31 -10.18 2.52
C ILE A 105 11.34 -10.85 3.44
N ALA A 106 11.50 -10.32 4.64
CA ALA A 106 12.42 -10.83 5.64
C ALA A 106 11.71 -11.07 6.97
N PHE A 107 12.23 -12.00 7.76
CA PHE A 107 11.86 -12.14 9.16
C PHE A 107 12.54 -11.04 9.98
N GLY A 108 11.77 -10.19 10.61
CA GLY A 108 12.26 -9.28 11.65
C GLY A 108 12.12 -9.95 13.02
N TYR A 109 13.14 -9.89 13.85
CA TYR A 109 13.08 -10.42 15.20
C TYR A 109 13.81 -9.51 16.19
N ASN A 110 13.41 -9.58 17.46
CA ASN A 110 14.01 -8.83 18.56
C ASN A 110 14.46 -9.83 19.63
N TYR A 111 15.60 -10.46 19.41
CA TYR A 111 16.21 -11.41 20.34
C TYR A 111 17.74 -11.44 20.12
N ASP A 112 18.53 -11.58 21.18
CA ASP A 112 19.98 -11.62 21.12
C ASP A 112 20.47 -13.00 20.62
N CYS A 113 20.49 -13.16 19.31
CA CYS A 113 20.85 -14.41 18.63
C CYS A 113 21.19 -14.15 17.15
N ASP A 114 22.28 -14.72 16.65
CA ASP A 114 22.54 -14.79 15.20
C ASP A 114 21.67 -15.88 14.57
N LEU A 115 20.46 -15.49 14.19
CA LEU A 115 19.42 -16.43 13.72
C LEU A 115 19.65 -16.84 12.27
N LYS A 116 19.84 -18.13 12.04
CA LYS A 116 19.92 -18.75 10.70
C LYS A 116 18.87 -19.84 10.61
N LEU A 117 17.80 -19.59 9.86
CA LEU A 117 16.71 -20.53 9.69
C LEU A 117 16.87 -21.34 8.41
N THR A 118 16.65 -22.64 8.51
CA THR A 118 16.31 -23.45 7.34
C THR A 118 14.89 -23.13 6.87
N GLN A 119 14.54 -23.50 5.62
CA GLN A 119 13.19 -23.33 5.10
C GLN A 119 12.14 -24.02 5.98
N GLU A 120 12.42 -25.24 6.44
CA GLU A 120 11.54 -25.99 7.34
C GLU A 120 11.36 -25.27 8.69
N GLN A 121 12.46 -24.75 9.28
CA GLN A 121 12.36 -23.97 10.51
C GLN A 121 11.53 -22.70 10.34
N ALA A 122 11.68 -22.00 9.21
CA ALA A 122 10.88 -20.82 8.88
C ALA A 122 9.37 -21.15 8.83
N VAL A 123 9.02 -22.25 8.17
CA VAL A 123 7.64 -22.76 8.11
C VAL A 123 7.12 -23.10 9.51
N ARG A 124 7.88 -23.84 10.31
CA ARG A 124 7.47 -24.24 11.67
C ARG A 124 7.28 -23.04 12.60
N VAL A 125 8.14 -22.01 12.50
CA VAL A 125 7.98 -20.74 13.24
C VAL A 125 6.69 -20.04 12.83
N ALA A 126 6.45 -19.87 11.53
CA ALA A 126 5.27 -19.22 11.01
C ALA A 126 3.97 -19.98 11.35
N MET A 127 4.03 -21.28 11.46
CA MET A 127 2.91 -22.11 11.93
C MET A 127 2.74 -22.13 13.46
N GLY A 128 3.56 -21.39 14.19
CA GLY A 128 3.52 -21.36 15.65
C GLY A 128 3.89 -22.68 16.32
N MET A 129 4.58 -23.56 15.62
CA MET A 129 5.06 -24.84 16.17
C MET A 129 6.30 -24.67 17.05
N VAL A 130 7.06 -23.59 16.86
CA VAL A 130 8.22 -23.22 17.66
C VAL A 130 7.77 -22.18 18.69
N LYS A 131 7.90 -22.48 19.96
CA LYS A 131 7.44 -21.61 21.07
C LYS A 131 8.59 -21.06 21.91
N ASN A 132 9.80 -21.57 21.74
CA ASN A 132 10.97 -21.16 22.49
C ASN A 132 12.17 -20.95 21.56
N TRP A 133 12.90 -19.85 21.76
CA TRP A 133 14.10 -19.52 20.99
C TRP A 133 15.18 -20.61 21.07
N LYS A 134 15.21 -21.38 22.17
CA LYS A 134 16.14 -22.52 22.32
C LYS A 134 15.96 -23.57 21.21
N GLU A 135 14.75 -23.74 20.67
CA GLU A 135 14.48 -24.67 19.56
C GLU A 135 15.15 -24.26 18.24
N LEU A 136 15.58 -23.00 18.17
CA LEU A 136 16.31 -22.43 17.02
C LEU A 136 17.81 -22.25 17.29
N GLY A 137 18.33 -22.83 18.38
CA GLY A 137 19.75 -22.73 18.75
C GLY A 137 20.13 -21.47 19.55
N CYS A 138 19.17 -20.68 19.95
CA CYS A 138 19.39 -19.49 20.74
C CYS A 138 19.30 -19.77 22.27
N LYS A 139 19.50 -18.74 23.11
CA LYS A 139 19.18 -18.81 24.54
C LYS A 139 17.70 -19.12 24.74
N SER A 140 17.34 -19.70 25.89
CA SER A 140 15.94 -19.99 26.22
C SER A 140 15.14 -18.69 26.38
N GLY A 141 13.97 -18.63 25.76
CA GLY A 141 13.03 -17.51 25.86
C GLY A 141 11.78 -17.78 25.03
N LYS A 142 10.66 -17.20 25.45
CA LYS A 142 9.39 -17.36 24.73
C LYS A 142 9.50 -16.73 23.32
N LEU A 143 9.10 -17.49 22.30
CA LEU A 143 8.94 -17.00 20.93
C LEU A 143 7.48 -16.80 20.64
N THR A 144 7.14 -15.61 20.09
CA THR A 144 5.80 -15.30 19.59
C THR A 144 5.92 -14.84 18.15
N TRP A 145 5.20 -15.47 17.26
CA TRP A 145 5.09 -15.05 15.86
C TRP A 145 4.05 -13.94 15.72
N ALA A 146 4.40 -12.86 15.05
CA ALA A 146 3.49 -11.75 14.75
C ALA A 146 3.21 -11.67 13.25
N HIS A 147 1.97 -11.57 12.89
CA HIS A 147 1.52 -11.49 11.49
C HIS A 147 0.51 -10.35 11.27
N ARG A 148 0.21 -10.06 10.02
CA ARG A 148 -0.79 -9.07 9.63
C ARG A 148 -2.20 -9.60 9.86
N SER A 149 -3.10 -8.75 10.37
CA SER A 149 -4.53 -9.03 10.54
C SER A 149 -5.39 -8.56 9.37
N ASP A 150 -4.85 -7.72 8.49
CA ASP A 150 -5.54 -7.17 7.31
C ASP A 150 -5.25 -7.98 6.03
N GLY A 151 -5.95 -7.65 4.94
CA GLY A 151 -5.75 -8.26 3.62
C GLY A 151 -4.44 -7.81 2.96
N SER A 152 -3.32 -8.42 3.38
CA SER A 152 -1.95 -8.05 3.00
C SER A 152 -1.46 -8.79 1.74
N GLY A 153 -0.98 -8.04 0.75
CA GLY A 153 -0.28 -8.62 -0.40
C GLY A 153 1.04 -9.26 0.00
N THR A 154 1.76 -8.69 0.96
CA THR A 154 2.97 -9.29 1.55
C THR A 154 2.67 -10.65 2.20
N THR A 155 1.55 -10.78 2.93
CA THR A 155 1.10 -12.08 3.46
C THR A 155 0.85 -13.08 2.34
N LYS A 156 0.28 -12.66 1.20
CA LYS A 156 0.08 -13.56 0.05
C LYS A 156 1.42 -14.07 -0.51
N ALA A 157 2.38 -13.18 -0.71
CA ALA A 157 3.71 -13.56 -1.20
C ALA A 157 4.44 -14.47 -0.18
N PHE A 158 4.37 -14.12 1.10
CA PHE A 158 4.93 -14.91 2.19
C PHE A 158 4.34 -16.32 2.24
N THR A 159 3.02 -16.46 2.23
CA THR A 159 2.35 -17.78 2.30
C THR A 159 2.63 -18.64 1.08
N ASN A 160 2.79 -18.04 -0.11
CA ASN A 160 3.26 -18.76 -1.30
C ASN A 160 4.67 -19.33 -1.09
N SER A 161 5.57 -18.54 -0.48
CA SER A 161 6.94 -19.03 -0.19
C SER A 161 6.93 -20.14 0.85
N MET A 162 6.10 -20.04 1.90
CA MET A 162 5.98 -21.10 2.92
C MET A 162 5.49 -22.42 2.32
N GLU A 163 4.50 -22.36 1.43
CA GLU A 163 3.98 -23.53 0.71
C GLU A 163 5.05 -24.16 -0.20
N ALA A 164 5.88 -23.34 -0.85
CA ALA A 164 6.98 -23.80 -1.67
C ALA A 164 8.14 -24.38 -0.85
N PHE A 165 8.35 -23.91 0.38
CA PHE A 165 9.45 -24.33 1.24
C PHE A 165 9.24 -25.70 1.86
N SER A 166 8.03 -26.04 2.26
CA SER A 166 7.77 -27.30 2.97
C SER A 166 6.32 -27.77 2.84
N LYS A 167 6.16 -29.08 2.70
CA LYS A 167 4.84 -29.75 2.80
C LYS A 167 4.22 -29.68 4.21
N THR A 168 5.00 -29.29 5.21
CA THR A 168 4.50 -29.02 6.56
C THR A 168 3.51 -27.83 6.56
N TRP A 169 3.67 -26.90 5.59
CA TRP A 169 2.73 -25.78 5.45
C TRP A 169 1.35 -26.28 5.00
N ASN A 170 0.33 -26.07 5.84
CA ASN A 170 -1.05 -26.51 5.58
C ASN A 170 -2.11 -25.41 5.76
N LEU A 171 -1.67 -24.16 5.94
CA LEU A 171 -2.59 -23.02 6.13
C LEU A 171 -3.12 -22.45 4.82
N GLY A 172 -2.66 -22.98 3.68
CA GLY A 172 -2.96 -22.47 2.35
C GLY A 172 -2.26 -21.15 2.06
N THR A 173 -2.62 -20.52 0.94
CA THR A 173 -2.02 -19.26 0.48
C THR A 173 -3.06 -18.16 0.30
N GLY A 174 -2.78 -16.96 0.78
CA GLY A 174 -3.73 -15.86 0.70
C GLY A 174 -3.22 -14.55 1.28
N LYS A 175 -3.99 -13.49 1.04
CA LYS A 175 -3.77 -12.18 1.70
C LYS A 175 -4.09 -12.22 3.18
N SER A 176 -4.84 -13.22 3.60
CA SER A 176 -5.12 -13.62 4.97
C SER A 176 -5.29 -15.12 4.99
N VAL A 177 -4.80 -15.78 6.02
CA VAL A 177 -4.97 -17.22 6.29
C VAL A 177 -5.46 -17.40 7.73
N LYS A 178 -5.99 -18.56 8.03
CA LYS A 178 -6.39 -18.90 9.42
C LYS A 178 -5.14 -19.29 10.21
N TRP A 179 -4.50 -18.30 10.82
CA TRP A 179 -3.34 -18.52 11.66
C TRP A 179 -3.66 -19.40 12.87
N PRO A 180 -2.73 -20.22 13.37
CA PRO A 180 -2.91 -20.99 14.59
C PRO A 180 -3.12 -20.09 15.81
N SER A 181 -3.79 -20.58 16.83
CA SER A 181 -3.96 -19.85 18.08
C SER A 181 -2.62 -19.62 18.79
N GLY A 182 -2.45 -18.45 19.37
CA GLY A 182 -1.23 -18.06 20.11
C GLY A 182 -0.05 -17.65 19.23
N VAL A 183 -0.32 -17.28 17.98
CA VAL A 183 0.62 -16.61 17.09
C VAL A 183 0.11 -15.21 16.79
#